data_f496ea37f569b90c41604093a6579496
#
_entry.id   f496ea37f569b90c41604093a6579496
#
_cell.length_a   1.000
_cell.length_b   1.000
_cell.length_c   1.000
_cell.angle_alpha   90.00
_cell.angle_beta   90.00
_cell.angle_gamma   90.00
#
_symmetry.space_group_name_H-M   'P 1'
#
loop_
_entity.id
_entity.type
_entity.pdbx_description
1 polymer ?
#
loop_
_entity_poly.entity_id
_entity_poly.type
_entity_poly.pdbx_seq_one_letter_code
_entity_poly.pdbx_strand_id
1 'polypeptide(L)'
;MAFAVNLSGMKQLEGKLNNLTTILQKDVSNEINASALKIENQAKRLAPVNFGQLRNQIALTKDSELTYTVAANASYSAYVEFGTGPQVNVPADFSSYAQQFKGKSGGKFKDMVEALTLWVKRKGIGNGKNDKGLAYVIALSILRKGMQPQPFLIPAYEMEKPKLIQRLNKLLNA
;
A
#
# COMPACT_ATOMS: atom_id res chain seq x y z
N MET A 1 32.66 -62.85 -8.30
CA MET A 1 31.68 -62.12 -9.12
C MET A 1 31.28 -60.86 -8.34
N ALA A 2 31.55 -59.69 -8.91
CA ALA A 2 31.12 -58.43 -8.28
C ALA A 2 29.68 -58.14 -8.73
N PHE A 3 28.78 -57.88 -7.81
CA PHE A 3 27.40 -57.48 -8.08
C PHE A 3 27.40 -55.94 -8.14
N ALA A 4 27.10 -55.35 -9.30
CA ALA A 4 26.96 -53.88 -9.44
C ALA A 4 25.51 -53.55 -9.78
N VAL A 5 24.86 -52.75 -8.97
CA VAL A 5 23.57 -52.16 -9.28
C VAL A 5 23.78 -50.80 -9.89
N ASN A 6 23.38 -50.61 -11.13
CA ASN A 6 23.47 -49.31 -11.83
C ASN A 6 22.11 -48.62 -11.79
N LEU A 7 21.99 -47.52 -11.05
CA LEU A 7 20.81 -46.68 -10.99
C LEU A 7 20.88 -45.65 -12.14
N SER A 8 20.24 -45.98 -13.24
CA SER A 8 20.06 -45.07 -14.39
C SER A 8 18.80 -44.21 -14.20
N GLY A 9 18.83 -42.96 -14.60
CA GLY A 9 17.67 -42.04 -14.51
C GLY A 9 17.76 -40.92 -13.46
N MET A 10 18.77 -40.91 -12.58
CA MET A 10 18.95 -39.88 -11.55
C MET A 10 19.10 -38.49 -12.18
N LYS A 11 19.86 -38.33 -13.28
CA LYS A 11 20.00 -37.05 -14.00
C LYS A 11 18.69 -36.58 -14.62
N GLN A 12 17.86 -37.50 -15.11
CA GLN A 12 16.55 -37.18 -15.66
C GLN A 12 15.56 -36.76 -14.57
N LEU A 13 15.64 -37.42 -13.40
CA LEU A 13 14.83 -37.05 -12.22
C LEU A 13 15.24 -35.67 -11.68
N GLU A 14 16.54 -35.40 -11.57
CA GLU A 14 17.08 -34.10 -11.16
C GLU A 14 16.64 -32.99 -12.11
N GLY A 15 16.70 -33.21 -13.43
CA GLY A 15 16.20 -32.27 -14.42
C GLY A 15 14.70 -31.99 -14.29
N LYS A 16 13.89 -33.01 -14.03
CA LYS A 16 12.45 -32.85 -13.78
C LYS A 16 12.16 -32.11 -12.47
N LEU A 17 12.89 -32.40 -11.39
CA LEU A 17 12.75 -31.69 -10.12
C LEU A 17 13.13 -30.22 -10.24
N ASN A 18 14.23 -29.91 -10.92
CA ASN A 18 14.64 -28.52 -11.18
C ASN A 18 13.59 -27.75 -12.02
N ASN A 19 13.02 -28.40 -13.04
CA ASN A 19 11.96 -27.79 -13.84
C ASN A 19 10.68 -27.55 -13.03
N LEU A 20 10.26 -28.51 -12.17
CA LEU A 20 9.11 -28.33 -11.28
C LEU A 20 9.32 -27.18 -10.31
N THR A 21 10.52 -27.06 -9.73
CA THR A 21 10.86 -25.94 -8.83
C THR A 21 10.77 -24.59 -9.56
N THR A 22 11.28 -24.54 -10.78
CA THR A 22 11.22 -23.30 -11.60
C THR A 22 9.80 -22.92 -11.98
N ILE A 23 8.97 -23.91 -12.36
CA ILE A 23 7.55 -23.69 -12.70
C ILE A 23 6.81 -23.20 -11.45
N LEU A 24 7.00 -23.87 -10.32
CA LEU A 24 6.34 -23.50 -9.04
C LEU A 24 6.75 -22.09 -8.60
N GLN A 25 8.02 -21.71 -8.70
CA GLN A 25 8.48 -20.36 -8.40
C GLN A 25 7.80 -19.32 -9.29
N LYS A 26 7.67 -19.61 -10.59
CA LYS A 26 6.99 -18.73 -11.52
C LYS A 26 5.50 -18.58 -11.20
N ASP A 27 4.82 -19.65 -10.88
CA ASP A 27 3.40 -19.63 -10.54
C ASP A 27 3.14 -18.88 -9.23
N VAL A 28 3.99 -19.10 -8.22
CA VAL A 28 3.95 -18.33 -6.96
C VAL A 28 4.20 -16.84 -7.21
N SER A 29 5.22 -16.49 -8.04
CA SER A 29 5.51 -15.11 -8.41
C SER A 29 4.32 -14.45 -9.13
N ASN A 30 3.66 -15.17 -10.02
CA ASN A 30 2.49 -14.68 -10.75
C ASN A 30 1.31 -14.40 -9.80
N GLU A 31 1.06 -15.28 -8.81
CA GLU A 31 0.01 -15.09 -7.83
C GLU A 31 0.28 -13.89 -6.90
N ILE A 32 1.53 -13.72 -6.47
CA ILE A 32 1.92 -12.56 -5.65
C ILE A 32 1.74 -11.27 -6.47
N ASN A 33 2.19 -11.24 -7.73
CA ASN A 33 2.01 -10.09 -8.62
C ASN A 33 0.53 -9.76 -8.83
N ALA A 34 -0.28 -10.76 -9.13
CA ALA A 34 -1.72 -10.59 -9.32
C ALA A 34 -2.41 -10.01 -8.06
N SER A 35 -1.99 -10.47 -6.87
CA SER A 35 -2.49 -9.94 -5.60
C SER A 35 -2.00 -8.51 -5.35
N ALA A 36 -0.74 -8.21 -5.64
CA ALA A 36 -0.19 -6.87 -5.49
C ALA A 36 -0.90 -5.86 -6.41
N LEU A 37 -1.22 -6.25 -7.65
CA LEU A 37 -2.06 -5.44 -8.56
C LEU A 37 -3.47 -5.22 -8.03
N LYS A 38 -4.09 -6.24 -7.41
CA LYS A 38 -5.41 -6.10 -6.77
C LYS A 38 -5.37 -5.14 -5.58
N ILE A 39 -4.31 -5.23 -4.75
CA ILE A 39 -4.09 -4.32 -3.62
C ILE A 39 -3.93 -2.88 -4.14
N GLU A 40 -3.07 -2.67 -5.14
CA GLU A 40 -2.88 -1.35 -5.76
C GLU A 40 -4.19 -0.75 -6.27
N ASN A 41 -4.95 -1.52 -7.05
CA ASN A 41 -6.23 -1.09 -7.60
C ASN A 41 -7.27 -0.79 -6.51
N GLN A 42 -7.34 -1.63 -5.48
CA GLN A 42 -8.25 -1.43 -4.35
C GLN A 42 -7.85 -0.22 -3.51
N ALA A 43 -6.55 -0.04 -3.24
CA ALA A 43 -6.04 1.14 -2.55
C ALA A 43 -6.35 2.42 -3.33
N LYS A 44 -6.21 2.41 -4.65
CA LYS A 44 -6.60 3.53 -5.53
C LYS A 44 -8.11 3.84 -5.47
N ARG A 45 -8.96 2.83 -5.29
CA ARG A 45 -10.42 3.02 -5.13
C ARG A 45 -10.79 3.61 -3.78
N LEU A 46 -10.12 3.15 -2.71
CA LEU A 46 -10.36 3.58 -1.34
C LEU A 46 -9.73 4.95 -1.04
N ALA A 47 -8.67 5.31 -1.76
CA ALA A 47 -7.96 6.57 -1.54
C ALA A 47 -8.89 7.78 -1.72
N PRO A 48 -8.95 8.69 -0.75
CA PRO A 48 -9.76 9.89 -0.84
C PRO A 48 -9.34 10.74 -2.03
N VAL A 49 -10.34 11.20 -2.81
CA VAL A 49 -10.10 11.95 -4.03
C VAL A 49 -10.04 13.44 -3.72
N ASN A 50 -8.82 13.95 -3.63
CA ASN A 50 -8.56 15.37 -3.72
C ASN A 50 -7.47 15.60 -4.77
N PHE A 51 -7.81 16.21 -5.91
CA PHE A 51 -6.92 16.42 -7.07
C PHE A 51 -6.34 15.14 -7.71
N GLY A 52 -6.66 13.95 -7.20
CA GLY A 52 -6.14 12.67 -7.70
C GLY A 52 -4.68 12.39 -7.36
N GLN A 53 -3.95 13.30 -6.73
CA GLN A 53 -2.51 13.15 -6.45
C GLN A 53 -2.20 11.91 -5.62
N LEU A 54 -2.94 11.66 -4.54
CA LEU A 54 -2.74 10.48 -3.71
C LEU A 54 -2.92 9.20 -4.52
N ARG A 55 -4.02 9.12 -5.26
CA ARG A 55 -4.35 7.97 -6.12
C ARG A 55 -3.29 7.72 -7.18
N ASN A 56 -2.80 8.78 -7.84
CA ASN A 56 -1.82 8.68 -8.91
C ASN A 56 -0.42 8.31 -8.39
N GLN A 57 -0.15 8.54 -7.10
CA GLN A 57 1.11 8.20 -6.45
C GLN A 57 1.07 6.86 -5.70
N ILE A 58 -0.02 6.10 -5.80
CA ILE A 58 -0.03 4.70 -5.39
C ILE A 58 0.55 3.89 -6.55
N ALA A 59 1.65 3.20 -6.29
CA ALA A 59 2.38 2.45 -7.29
C ALA A 59 2.81 1.08 -6.76
N LEU A 60 2.82 0.12 -7.68
CA LEU A 60 3.36 -1.22 -7.49
C LEU A 60 4.79 -1.25 -8.04
N THR A 61 5.71 -1.81 -7.27
CA THR A 61 7.09 -2.08 -7.69
C THR A 61 7.41 -3.55 -7.50
N LYS A 62 8.09 -4.16 -8.46
CA LYS A 62 8.67 -5.49 -8.32
C LYS A 62 10.09 -5.33 -7.75
N ASP A 63 10.32 -5.79 -6.53
CA ASP A 63 11.62 -5.68 -5.86
C ASP A 63 12.49 -6.92 -6.11
N SER A 64 11.87 -8.09 -6.21
CA SER A 64 12.51 -9.36 -6.55
C SER A 64 11.51 -10.32 -7.20
N GLU A 65 11.93 -11.57 -7.50
CA GLU A 65 11.03 -12.57 -8.09
C GLU A 65 9.79 -12.86 -7.21
N LEU A 66 9.93 -12.82 -5.90
CA LEU A 66 8.86 -13.15 -4.96
C LEU A 66 8.45 -11.97 -4.06
N THR A 67 8.95 -10.75 -4.36
CA THR A 67 8.70 -9.58 -3.53
C THR A 67 8.17 -8.43 -4.37
N TYR A 68 7.00 -7.95 -3.99
CA TYR A 68 6.33 -6.81 -4.61
C TYR A 68 5.93 -5.82 -3.54
N THR A 69 6.21 -4.54 -3.78
CA THR A 69 5.84 -3.45 -2.87
C THR A 69 4.75 -2.59 -3.48
N VAL A 70 3.65 -2.41 -2.76
CA VAL A 70 2.63 -1.40 -3.09
C VAL A 70 2.82 -0.23 -2.14
N ALA A 71 3.20 0.91 -2.68
CA ALA A 71 3.51 2.11 -1.90
C ALA A 71 2.63 3.30 -2.31
N ALA A 72 2.26 4.12 -1.33
CA ALA A 72 1.66 5.42 -1.54
C ALA A 72 2.75 6.50 -1.37
N ASN A 73 3.31 6.97 -2.48
CA ASN A 73 4.49 7.84 -2.50
C ASN A 73 4.19 9.33 -2.20
N ALA A 74 2.92 9.68 -1.98
CA ALA A 74 2.58 11.03 -1.55
C ALA A 74 3.13 11.28 -0.13
N SER A 75 3.82 12.40 0.08
CA SER A 75 4.43 12.76 1.37
C SER A 75 3.43 12.83 2.54
N TYR A 76 2.16 13.03 2.23
CA TYR A 76 1.07 13.10 3.21
C TYR A 76 0.26 11.79 3.33
N SER A 77 0.61 10.73 2.60
CA SER A 77 -0.14 9.46 2.56
C SER A 77 -0.31 8.83 3.94
N ALA A 78 0.74 8.83 4.77
CA ALA A 78 0.69 8.30 6.13
C ALA A 78 -0.28 9.07 7.04
N TYR A 79 -0.40 10.38 6.87
CA TYR A 79 -1.36 11.18 7.64
C TYR A 79 -2.81 10.92 7.22
N VAL A 80 -3.02 10.60 5.94
CA VAL A 80 -4.35 10.17 5.46
C VAL A 80 -4.68 8.79 5.99
N GLU A 81 -3.74 7.84 5.91
CA GLU A 81 -3.92 6.47 6.37
C GLU A 81 -4.21 6.38 7.86
N PHE A 82 -3.37 7.03 8.69
CA PHE A 82 -3.37 6.88 10.14
C PHE A 82 -4.05 8.03 10.90
N GLY A 83 -4.38 9.12 10.23
CA GLY A 83 -4.84 10.34 10.88
C GLY A 83 -3.73 11.17 11.51
N THR A 84 -4.08 12.23 12.21
CA THR A 84 -3.13 13.13 12.90
C THR A 84 -3.60 13.53 14.29
N GLY A 85 -2.66 13.91 15.16
CA GLY A 85 -2.94 14.39 16.51
C GLY A 85 -3.70 13.36 17.34
N PRO A 86 -4.73 13.77 18.09
CA PRO A 86 -5.52 12.86 18.94
C PRO A 86 -6.39 11.87 18.14
N GLN A 87 -6.51 12.04 16.84
CA GLN A 87 -7.29 11.15 15.96
C GLN A 87 -6.47 10.00 15.36
N VAL A 88 -5.18 9.90 15.71
CA VAL A 88 -4.31 8.84 15.19
C VAL A 88 -4.85 7.47 15.58
N ASN A 89 -5.11 6.64 14.57
CA ASN A 89 -5.50 5.25 14.73
C ASN A 89 -4.57 4.37 13.88
N VAL A 90 -3.77 3.54 14.54
CA VAL A 90 -2.80 2.64 13.91
C VAL A 90 -3.09 1.22 14.37
N PRO A 91 -3.43 0.30 13.44
CA PRO A 91 -3.52 -1.12 13.78
C PRO A 91 -2.19 -1.63 14.36
N ALA A 92 -2.27 -2.55 15.34
CA ALA A 92 -1.11 -3.04 16.09
C ALA A 92 0.01 -3.56 15.19
N ASP A 93 -0.34 -4.29 14.14
CA ASP A 93 0.60 -4.88 13.17
C ASP A 93 1.39 -3.83 12.38
N PHE A 94 0.91 -2.59 12.32
CA PHE A 94 1.54 -1.48 11.59
C PHE A 94 2.14 -0.41 12.50
N SER A 95 2.18 -0.64 13.81
CA SER A 95 2.65 0.35 14.80
C SER A 95 4.12 0.76 14.57
N SER A 96 4.99 -0.18 14.24
CA SER A 96 6.41 0.08 13.95
C SER A 96 6.59 0.94 12.69
N TYR A 97 5.75 0.70 11.67
CA TYR A 97 5.76 1.49 10.44
C TYR A 97 5.25 2.92 10.71
N ALA A 98 4.16 3.06 11.44
CA ALA A 98 3.58 4.38 11.76
C ALA A 98 4.50 5.23 12.64
N GLN A 99 5.32 4.62 13.51
CA GLN A 99 6.30 5.34 14.32
C GLN A 99 7.33 6.10 13.48
N GLN A 100 7.63 5.67 12.26
CA GLN A 100 8.54 6.35 11.35
C GLN A 100 8.04 7.74 10.95
N PHE A 101 6.75 7.99 11.04
CA PHE A 101 6.11 9.26 10.71
C PHE A 101 5.82 10.12 11.94
N LYS A 102 5.98 9.58 13.15
CA LYS A 102 5.72 10.30 14.39
C LYS A 102 6.67 11.50 14.53
N GLY A 103 6.08 12.69 14.71
CA GLY A 103 6.85 13.92 14.88
C GLY A 103 7.44 14.53 13.59
N LYS A 104 7.25 13.89 12.43
CA LYS A 104 7.65 14.46 11.15
C LYS A 104 6.52 15.32 10.60
N SER A 105 6.62 16.64 10.76
CA SER A 105 5.71 17.56 10.09
C SER A 105 6.13 17.69 8.62
N GLY A 106 5.22 17.34 7.70
CA GLY A 106 5.51 17.28 6.26
C GLY A 106 5.42 18.59 5.51
N GLY A 107 5.44 19.78 6.17
CA GLY A 107 5.31 21.03 5.45
C GLY A 107 5.16 22.25 6.35
N LYS A 108 5.26 23.44 5.75
CA LYS A 108 5.01 24.69 6.44
C LYS A 108 3.50 24.93 6.56
N PHE A 109 3.07 25.54 7.65
CA PHE A 109 1.66 25.91 7.84
C PHE A 109 1.09 26.74 6.68
N LYS A 110 1.93 27.61 6.11
CA LYS A 110 1.57 28.40 4.92
C LYS A 110 1.18 27.52 3.73
N ASP A 111 1.95 26.48 3.43
CA ASP A 111 1.71 25.57 2.32
C ASP A 111 0.40 24.79 2.52
N MET A 112 0.11 24.42 3.76
CA MET A 112 -1.17 23.80 4.15
C MET A 112 -2.35 24.74 3.90
N VAL A 113 -2.24 26.01 4.29
CA VAL A 113 -3.29 27.02 4.05
C VAL A 113 -3.50 27.25 2.56
N GLU A 114 -2.43 27.30 1.76
CA GLU A 114 -2.53 27.46 0.30
C GLU A 114 -3.23 26.27 -0.35
N ALA A 115 -2.86 25.05 0.02
CA ALA A 115 -3.51 23.82 -0.47
C ALA A 115 -5.00 23.78 -0.09
N LEU A 116 -5.32 24.12 1.15
CA LEU A 116 -6.71 24.20 1.62
C LEU A 116 -7.50 25.32 0.93
N THR A 117 -6.86 26.44 0.57
CA THR A 117 -7.52 27.51 -0.19
C THR A 117 -7.97 27.00 -1.57
N LEU A 118 -7.12 26.27 -2.25
CA LEU A 118 -7.48 25.62 -3.53
C LEU A 118 -8.59 24.59 -3.36
N TRP A 119 -8.56 23.83 -2.27
CA TRP A 119 -9.59 22.85 -1.94
C TRP A 119 -10.94 23.52 -1.65
N VAL A 120 -10.98 24.59 -0.84
CA VAL A 120 -12.19 25.38 -0.53
C VAL A 120 -12.82 25.92 -1.80
N LYS A 121 -12.03 26.52 -2.70
CA LYS A 121 -12.48 27.02 -4.01
C LYS A 121 -13.13 25.93 -4.85
N ARG A 122 -12.46 24.77 -4.96
CA ARG A 122 -12.96 23.64 -5.77
C ARG A 122 -14.25 23.06 -5.23
N LYS A 123 -14.35 22.91 -3.91
CA LYS A 123 -15.56 22.37 -3.27
C LYS A 123 -16.72 23.36 -3.24
N GLY A 124 -16.47 24.63 -3.60
CA GLY A 124 -17.48 25.68 -3.55
C GLY A 124 -18.00 25.95 -2.13
N ILE A 125 -17.20 25.62 -1.09
CA ILE A 125 -17.61 25.80 0.32
C ILE A 125 -17.47 27.26 0.72
N GLY A 126 -16.52 27.97 0.09
CA GLY A 126 -16.33 29.40 0.26
C GLY A 126 -17.26 30.21 -0.65
N ASN A 127 -17.49 31.47 -0.29
CA ASN A 127 -18.27 32.42 -1.10
C ASN A 127 -17.40 33.21 -2.10
N GLY A 128 -16.18 32.75 -2.36
CA GLY A 128 -15.21 33.38 -3.26
C GLY A 128 -14.48 34.62 -2.69
N LYS A 129 -15.08 35.30 -1.70
CA LYS A 129 -14.51 36.55 -1.13
C LYS A 129 -13.51 36.29 -0.01
N ASN A 130 -13.64 35.19 0.74
CA ASN A 130 -12.81 34.88 1.91
C ASN A 130 -12.35 33.41 1.97
N ASP A 131 -12.09 32.79 0.83
CA ASP A 131 -11.67 31.39 0.75
C ASP A 131 -10.37 31.11 1.53
N LYS A 132 -9.44 32.09 1.53
CA LYS A 132 -8.18 31.99 2.28
C LYS A 132 -8.39 32.05 3.80
N GLY A 133 -9.31 32.92 4.27
CA GLY A 133 -9.67 32.99 5.68
C GLY A 133 -10.33 31.70 6.16
N LEU A 134 -11.23 31.13 5.37
CA LEU A 134 -11.84 29.83 5.66
C LEU A 134 -10.80 28.72 5.68
N ALA A 135 -9.90 28.67 4.71
CA ALA A 135 -8.81 27.71 4.68
C ALA A 135 -7.88 27.82 5.89
N TYR A 136 -7.61 29.03 6.37
CA TYR A 136 -6.84 29.27 7.59
C TYR A 136 -7.51 28.70 8.84
N VAL A 137 -8.83 28.93 9.01
CA VAL A 137 -9.60 28.39 10.13
C VAL A 137 -9.63 26.86 10.09
N ILE A 138 -9.79 26.27 8.90
CA ILE A 138 -9.75 24.82 8.71
C ILE A 138 -8.36 24.29 9.07
N ALA A 139 -7.27 24.93 8.64
CA ALA A 139 -5.91 24.55 8.97
C ALA A 139 -5.67 24.55 10.49
N LEU A 140 -6.09 25.59 11.19
CA LEU A 140 -6.02 25.66 12.66
C LEU A 140 -6.84 24.56 13.34
N SER A 141 -8.02 24.25 12.80
CA SER A 141 -8.84 23.16 13.32
C SER A 141 -8.15 21.80 13.18
N ILE A 142 -7.53 21.53 12.02
CA ILE A 142 -6.75 20.32 11.78
C ILE A 142 -5.56 20.22 12.73
N LEU A 143 -4.84 21.33 12.99
CA LEU A 143 -3.72 21.34 13.93
C LEU A 143 -4.15 21.06 15.38
N ARG A 144 -5.31 21.56 15.78
CA ARG A 144 -5.81 21.41 17.16
C ARG A 144 -6.51 20.08 17.40
N LYS A 145 -7.40 19.68 16.48
CA LYS A 145 -8.27 18.52 16.64
C LYS A 145 -7.72 17.26 16.01
N GLY A 146 -6.69 17.38 15.18
CA GLY A 146 -6.23 16.31 14.33
C GLY A 146 -7.13 16.11 13.11
N MET A 147 -6.70 15.20 12.25
CA MET A 147 -7.45 14.74 11.07
C MET A 147 -7.84 13.27 11.30
N GLN A 148 -9.10 12.95 11.08
CA GLN A 148 -9.55 11.57 11.17
C GLN A 148 -8.85 10.71 10.10
N PRO A 149 -8.44 9.47 10.42
CA PRO A 149 -7.87 8.55 9.45
C PRO A 149 -8.90 8.21 8.37
N GLN A 150 -8.40 8.12 7.15
CA GLN A 150 -9.13 7.61 5.99
C GLN A 150 -8.28 6.51 5.36
N PRO A 151 -8.23 5.32 5.99
CA PRO A 151 -7.34 4.25 5.58
C PRO A 151 -7.74 3.72 4.20
N PHE A 152 -6.75 3.48 3.36
CA PHE A 152 -6.93 3.02 1.98
C PHE A 152 -5.98 1.89 1.60
N LEU A 153 -4.73 1.93 2.08
CA LEU A 153 -3.71 0.94 1.75
C LEU A 153 -3.82 -0.31 2.63
N ILE A 154 -3.92 -0.12 3.95
CA ILE A 154 -4.07 -1.22 4.91
C ILE A 154 -5.34 -2.02 4.65
N PRO A 155 -6.54 -1.42 4.52
CA PRO A 155 -7.74 -2.20 4.20
C PRO A 155 -7.65 -2.95 2.87
N ALA A 156 -7.01 -2.36 1.84
CA ALA A 156 -6.79 -3.04 0.57
C ALA A 156 -5.92 -4.29 0.74
N TYR A 157 -4.87 -4.19 1.54
CA TYR A 157 -4.00 -5.32 1.88
C TYR A 157 -4.73 -6.41 2.69
N GLU A 158 -5.45 -6.01 3.74
CA GLU A 158 -6.19 -6.95 4.61
C GLU A 158 -7.28 -7.71 3.85
N MET A 159 -7.92 -7.08 2.88
CA MET A 159 -8.93 -7.73 2.04
C MET A 159 -8.33 -8.77 1.08
N GLU A 160 -7.12 -8.60 0.61
CA GLU A 160 -6.49 -9.49 -0.39
C GLU A 160 -5.60 -10.55 0.25
N LYS A 161 -4.95 -10.27 1.39
CA LYS A 161 -4.05 -11.18 2.10
C LYS A 161 -4.62 -12.60 2.30
N PRO A 162 -5.84 -12.81 2.86
CA PRO A 162 -6.37 -14.14 3.07
C PRO A 162 -6.62 -14.88 1.74
N LYS A 163 -7.01 -14.16 0.70
CA LYS A 163 -7.24 -14.73 -0.64
C LYS A 163 -5.94 -15.18 -1.29
N LEU A 164 -4.86 -14.40 -1.13
CA LEU A 164 -3.53 -14.78 -1.59
C LEU A 164 -3.07 -16.05 -0.91
N ILE A 165 -3.18 -16.13 0.43
CA ILE A 165 -2.80 -17.31 1.22
C ILE A 165 -3.56 -18.56 0.73
N GLN A 166 -4.85 -18.44 0.48
CA GLN A 166 -5.66 -19.55 -0.04
C GLN A 166 -5.17 -20.03 -1.42
N ARG A 167 -4.85 -19.10 -2.33
CA ARG A 167 -4.36 -19.45 -3.67
C ARG A 167 -2.97 -20.09 -3.61
N LEU A 168 -2.06 -19.54 -2.79
CA LEU A 168 -0.74 -20.13 -2.59
C LEU A 168 -0.82 -21.54 -2.00
N ASN A 169 -1.69 -21.76 -1.00
CA ASN A 169 -1.89 -23.08 -0.43
C ASN A 169 -2.42 -24.09 -1.48
N LYS A 170 -3.28 -23.67 -2.40
CA LYS A 170 -3.74 -24.53 -3.50
C LYS A 170 -2.61 -24.90 -4.45
N LEU A 171 -1.72 -23.96 -4.78
CA LEU A 171 -0.57 -24.22 -5.63
C LEU A 171 0.44 -25.17 -5.00
N LEU A 172 0.65 -25.05 -3.67
CA LEU A 172 1.62 -25.88 -2.95
C LEU A 172 1.11 -27.29 -2.66
N ASN A 173 -0.22 -27.51 -2.67
CA ASN A 173 -0.87 -28.79 -2.37
C ASN A 173 -1.41 -29.49 -3.64
N ALA A 174 -1.15 -28.94 -4.82
CA ALA A 174 -1.52 -29.54 -6.11
C ALA A 174 -0.38 -30.39 -6.66
#